data_97f2d63b854ad76392ea687c12ae41de
#
_entry.id   97f2d63b854ad76392ea687c12ae41de
#
_cell.length_a   1.000
_cell.length_b   1.000
_cell.length_c   1.000
_cell.angle_alpha   90.00
_cell.angle_beta   90.00
_cell.angle_gamma   90.00
#
_symmetry.space_group_name_H-M   'P 1'
#
loop_
_entity.id
_entity.type
_entity.pdbx_description
1 polymer ?
#
loop_
_entity_poly.entity_id
_entity_poly.type
_entity_poly.pdbx_seq_one_letter_code
_entity_poly.pdbx_strand_id
1 'polypeptide(L)'
;MSLPDSSAAPAAPGPKTYRVGTLTYTRYGLLQVMFWMLWGDFFFQLMESMQTVTPLLLRWNGASDTVIGLVGGSLSSALAFFWYPVVATQSDRHRSRLGRRRPFLLWGTPPVVLSLAFLGAAKPAGAWLQRGLVMLGAGTPSANACAVAWISVWLVIFLLFNAYIVQVFACLIADVIPQEVMGKFTGLYRAVGAVGSLAFSRWALGWAEAYTVHVYVIIGLIFAVAFIIIIWNVKEGDYPPPPPRAPGGRLGAIREYFVTSFRHPFYLNYFAVTFFYWASLVPLNYVAFFGTQAGRAGYAPTLGLSLQAFGEVKGWTFIVQIPVFFIVGVFVDRFHPMRVAVIGMLLTAATYFGCFFLVHDKDSLLFWWCLNQVAIATFLGAATAMSPQLLPRERYGQFVSANLIFGMVGLVIAPPVVGGLLQWVADYRYAFAFCGVLTSLSLAALLLLQAQWQRLGGVKGFVPPDPALPAARS
;
A
#
# COMPACT_ATOMS: atom_id res chain seq x y z
N MET A 1 -70.15 21.97 14.04
CA MET A 1 -68.93 21.39 14.66
C MET A 1 -68.57 20.16 13.88
N SER A 2 -67.83 20.37 12.79
CA SER A 2 -67.42 19.31 11.83
C SER A 2 -66.04 18.80 12.23
N LEU A 3 -65.96 17.50 12.51
CA LEU A 3 -64.71 16.78 12.82
C LEU A 3 -63.78 16.80 11.58
N PRO A 4 -62.47 17.01 11.76
CA PRO A 4 -61.52 16.90 10.64
C PRO A 4 -61.31 15.46 10.26
N ASP A 5 -61.43 15.18 8.96
CA ASP A 5 -61.21 13.91 8.28
C ASP A 5 -59.71 13.51 8.39
N SER A 6 -59.40 12.54 9.25
CA SER A 6 -58.02 12.03 9.49
C SER A 6 -57.82 10.70 8.75
N SER A 7 -57.90 10.71 7.42
CA SER A 7 -57.56 9.53 6.61
C SER A 7 -56.52 9.83 5.52
N ALA A 8 -55.42 10.50 5.90
CA ALA A 8 -54.23 10.48 5.05
C ALA A 8 -53.42 9.25 5.41
N ALA A 9 -53.53 8.19 4.61
CA ALA A 9 -52.63 7.02 4.69
C ALA A 9 -51.18 7.51 4.58
N PRO A 10 -50.25 6.96 5.39
CA PRO A 10 -48.85 7.36 5.30
C PRO A 10 -48.33 7.10 3.89
N ALA A 11 -47.83 8.15 3.25
CA ALA A 11 -47.25 8.05 1.91
C ALA A 11 -46.21 6.92 1.92
N ALA A 12 -46.31 6.01 0.95
CA ALA A 12 -45.36 4.92 0.80
C ALA A 12 -43.91 5.47 0.80
N PRO A 13 -42.99 4.87 1.56
CA PRO A 13 -41.61 5.37 1.62
C PRO A 13 -41.05 5.43 0.21
N GLY A 14 -40.70 6.63 -0.24
CA GLY A 14 -40.09 6.86 -1.54
C GLY A 14 -38.81 6.02 -1.72
N PRO A 15 -38.37 5.73 -2.95
CA PRO A 15 -37.19 4.89 -3.20
C PRO A 15 -35.99 5.42 -2.42
N LYS A 16 -35.32 4.54 -1.67
CA LYS A 16 -34.15 4.89 -0.86
C LYS A 16 -33.07 5.51 -1.75
N THR A 17 -32.73 6.77 -1.48
CA THR A 17 -31.68 7.52 -2.18
C THR A 17 -30.45 7.65 -1.28
N TYR A 18 -29.27 7.60 -1.90
CA TYR A 18 -27.98 7.75 -1.24
C TYR A 18 -27.35 9.07 -1.69
N ARG A 19 -26.77 9.83 -0.77
CA ARG A 19 -26.20 11.15 -1.08
C ARG A 19 -24.73 11.24 -0.69
N VAL A 20 -23.93 11.88 -1.55
CA VAL A 20 -22.56 12.29 -1.25
C VAL A 20 -22.31 13.66 -1.92
N GLY A 21 -22.06 14.70 -1.12
CA GLY A 21 -22.00 16.07 -1.65
C GLY A 21 -23.27 16.44 -2.42
N THR A 22 -23.13 16.86 -3.67
CA THR A 22 -24.24 17.17 -4.59
C THR A 22 -24.77 15.95 -5.35
N LEU A 23 -24.10 14.81 -5.27
CA LEU A 23 -24.52 13.60 -5.96
C LEU A 23 -25.64 12.90 -5.20
N THR A 24 -26.67 12.49 -5.93
CA THR A 24 -27.78 11.68 -5.40
C THR A 24 -27.91 10.43 -6.26
N TYR A 25 -27.83 9.27 -5.62
CA TYR A 25 -27.91 7.98 -6.30
C TYR A 25 -29.20 7.25 -5.95
N THR A 26 -29.81 6.64 -6.97
CA THR A 26 -30.69 5.51 -6.77
C THR A 26 -29.88 4.29 -6.37
N ARG A 27 -30.51 3.22 -5.88
CA ARG A 27 -29.82 1.96 -5.58
C ARG A 27 -29.04 1.41 -6.78
N TYR A 28 -29.62 1.47 -7.97
CA TYR A 28 -28.97 1.02 -9.20
C TYR A 28 -27.79 1.92 -9.59
N GLY A 29 -27.95 3.23 -9.56
CA GLY A 29 -26.87 4.18 -9.86
C GLY A 29 -25.69 4.03 -8.89
N LEU A 30 -25.95 3.77 -7.60
CA LEU A 30 -24.90 3.48 -6.62
C LEU A 30 -24.15 2.21 -6.96
N LEU A 31 -24.84 1.11 -7.28
CA LEU A 31 -24.21 -0.16 -7.68
C LEU A 31 -23.37 0.02 -8.94
N GLN A 32 -23.80 0.82 -9.89
CA GLN A 32 -23.06 1.12 -11.11
C GLN A 32 -21.76 1.88 -10.81
N VAL A 33 -21.80 2.91 -9.95
CA VAL A 33 -20.59 3.64 -9.55
C VAL A 33 -19.64 2.72 -8.77
N MET A 34 -20.16 1.93 -7.82
CA MET A 34 -19.36 0.96 -7.08
C MET A 34 -18.69 -0.05 -8.04
N PHE A 35 -19.42 -0.56 -9.02
CA PHE A 35 -18.88 -1.48 -10.03
C PHE A 35 -17.69 -0.86 -10.77
N TRP A 36 -17.82 0.37 -11.27
CA TRP A 36 -16.73 1.03 -12.00
C TRP A 36 -15.53 1.35 -11.11
N MET A 37 -15.75 1.71 -9.85
CA MET A 37 -14.65 1.92 -8.91
C MET A 37 -13.91 0.61 -8.58
N LEU A 38 -14.63 -0.51 -8.41
CA LEU A 38 -14.05 -1.84 -8.21
C LEU A 38 -13.33 -2.35 -9.46
N TRP A 39 -13.90 -2.14 -10.64
CA TRP A 39 -13.24 -2.39 -11.92
C TRP A 39 -11.90 -1.67 -12.00
N GLY A 40 -11.88 -0.39 -11.62
CA GLY A 40 -10.64 0.39 -11.56
C GLY A 40 -9.61 -0.18 -10.62
N ASP A 41 -10.03 -0.60 -9.43
CA ASP A 41 -9.13 -1.18 -8.45
C ASP A 41 -8.53 -2.50 -8.93
N PHE A 42 -9.32 -3.37 -9.57
CA PHE A 42 -8.80 -4.61 -10.15
C PHE A 42 -7.60 -4.36 -11.07
N PHE A 43 -7.76 -3.46 -12.04
CA PHE A 43 -6.70 -3.18 -13.00
C PHE A 43 -5.56 -2.34 -12.41
N PHE A 44 -5.88 -1.50 -11.43
CA PHE A 44 -4.88 -0.79 -10.67
C PHE A 44 -3.97 -1.77 -9.89
N GLN A 45 -4.55 -2.75 -9.19
CA GLN A 45 -3.79 -3.75 -8.45
C GLN A 45 -3.04 -4.71 -9.37
N LEU A 46 -3.58 -5.01 -10.54
CA LEU A 46 -2.87 -5.77 -11.58
C LEU A 46 -1.58 -5.03 -11.98
N MET A 47 -1.67 -3.73 -12.23
CA MET A 47 -0.52 -2.87 -12.57
C MET A 47 0.44 -2.69 -11.39
N GLU A 48 -0.07 -2.44 -10.17
CA GLU A 48 0.74 -2.35 -8.96
C GLU A 48 1.56 -3.62 -8.70
N SER A 49 1.03 -4.78 -9.06
CA SER A 49 1.73 -6.06 -8.93
C SER A 49 2.99 -6.15 -9.78
N MET A 50 3.16 -5.29 -10.82
CA MET A 50 4.40 -5.14 -11.56
C MET A 50 5.58 -4.71 -10.69
N GLN A 51 5.34 -4.05 -9.57
CA GLN A 51 6.37 -3.71 -8.60
C GLN A 51 7.06 -4.96 -8.01
N THR A 52 6.41 -6.13 -8.03
CA THR A 52 7.04 -7.40 -7.67
C THR A 52 8.14 -7.81 -8.66
N VAL A 53 8.00 -7.41 -9.93
CA VAL A 53 8.99 -7.71 -10.98
C VAL A 53 10.15 -6.71 -10.93
N THR A 54 9.96 -5.53 -10.36
CA THR A 54 11.00 -4.48 -10.32
C THR A 54 12.32 -4.94 -9.68
N PRO A 55 12.34 -5.59 -8.49
CA PRO A 55 13.57 -6.15 -7.93
C PRO A 55 14.22 -7.21 -8.84
N LEU A 56 13.41 -8.06 -9.48
CA LEU A 56 13.86 -9.07 -10.42
C LEU A 56 14.47 -8.41 -11.66
N LEU A 57 13.82 -7.38 -12.21
CA LEU A 57 14.32 -6.64 -13.38
C LEU A 57 15.68 -5.99 -13.10
N LEU A 58 15.84 -5.38 -11.92
CA LEU A 58 17.12 -4.83 -11.48
C LEU A 58 18.17 -5.93 -11.33
N ARG A 59 17.81 -7.08 -10.77
CA ARG A 59 18.69 -8.24 -10.60
C ARG A 59 19.14 -8.81 -11.94
N TRP A 60 18.24 -9.03 -12.89
CA TRP A 60 18.57 -9.55 -14.24
C TRP A 60 19.54 -8.64 -15.02
N ASN A 61 19.59 -7.34 -14.64
CA ASN A 61 20.53 -6.37 -15.19
C ASN A 61 21.76 -6.14 -14.30
N GLY A 62 22.00 -7.02 -13.29
CA GLY A 62 23.24 -7.02 -12.49
C GLY A 62 23.29 -6.02 -11.34
N ALA A 63 22.16 -5.44 -10.92
CA ALA A 63 22.13 -4.55 -9.77
C ALA A 63 22.49 -5.28 -8.47
N SER A 64 23.19 -4.58 -7.54
CA SER A 64 23.44 -5.07 -6.18
C SER A 64 22.19 -5.04 -5.32
N ASP A 65 22.15 -5.83 -4.23
CA ASP A 65 21.01 -5.87 -3.31
C ASP A 65 20.72 -4.50 -2.66
N THR A 66 21.79 -3.75 -2.38
CA THR A 66 21.68 -2.37 -1.86
C THR A 66 21.01 -1.45 -2.87
N VAL A 67 21.37 -1.51 -4.17
CA VAL A 67 20.74 -0.74 -5.24
C VAL A 67 19.28 -1.16 -5.43
N ILE A 68 19.00 -2.46 -5.37
CA ILE A 68 17.62 -2.98 -5.43
C ILE A 68 16.78 -2.42 -4.26
N GLY A 69 17.33 -2.40 -3.05
CA GLY A 69 16.68 -1.82 -1.89
C GLY A 69 16.44 -0.31 -2.04
N LEU A 70 17.47 0.42 -2.45
CA LEU A 70 17.40 1.87 -2.62
C LEU A 70 16.41 2.27 -3.71
N VAL A 71 16.58 1.74 -4.91
CA VAL A 71 15.81 2.14 -6.11
C VAL A 71 14.43 1.50 -6.13
N GLY A 72 14.33 0.19 -5.78
CA GLY A 72 13.07 -0.54 -5.78
C GLY A 72 12.20 -0.34 -4.53
N GLY A 73 12.78 0.11 -3.42
CA GLY A 73 12.09 0.23 -2.13
C GLY A 73 12.05 1.66 -1.57
N SER A 74 13.21 2.21 -1.14
CA SER A 74 13.28 3.51 -0.45
C SER A 74 12.75 4.66 -1.28
N LEU A 75 13.07 4.67 -2.57
CA LEU A 75 12.72 5.76 -3.48
C LEU A 75 11.18 5.88 -3.63
N SER A 76 10.48 4.75 -3.74
CA SER A 76 9.01 4.71 -3.79
C SER A 76 8.39 5.41 -2.58
N SER A 77 8.83 5.04 -1.39
CA SER A 77 8.30 5.56 -0.13
C SER A 77 8.67 7.03 0.10
N ALA A 78 9.90 7.41 -0.25
CA ALA A 78 10.35 8.79 -0.16
C ALA A 78 9.56 9.72 -1.10
N LEU A 79 9.36 9.29 -2.34
CA LEU A 79 8.56 10.05 -3.31
C LEU A 79 7.11 10.18 -2.85
N ALA A 80 6.48 9.10 -2.38
CA ALA A 80 5.12 9.12 -1.87
C ALA A 80 4.97 10.08 -0.68
N PHE A 81 5.94 10.09 0.24
CA PHE A 81 5.94 10.97 1.41
C PHE A 81 5.83 12.44 1.05
N PHE A 82 6.63 12.90 0.09
CA PHE A 82 6.62 14.31 -0.34
C PHE A 82 5.49 14.61 -1.32
N TRP A 83 5.14 13.66 -2.17
CA TRP A 83 4.27 13.90 -3.32
C TRP A 83 2.78 13.82 -2.99
N TYR A 84 2.36 12.92 -2.10
CA TYR A 84 0.94 12.76 -1.74
C TYR A 84 0.28 14.05 -1.22
N PRO A 85 0.86 14.81 -0.28
CA PRO A 85 0.28 16.06 0.18
C PRO A 85 0.19 17.13 -0.92
N VAL A 86 1.18 17.19 -1.81
CA VAL A 86 1.21 18.13 -2.93
C VAL A 86 0.07 17.82 -3.90
N VAL A 87 -0.06 16.56 -4.32
CA VAL A 87 -1.09 16.11 -5.26
C VAL A 87 -2.49 16.27 -4.67
N ALA A 88 -2.70 15.89 -3.40
CA ALA A 88 -3.97 16.08 -2.72
C ALA A 88 -4.40 17.55 -2.74
N THR A 89 -3.49 18.45 -2.34
CA THR A 89 -3.77 19.90 -2.31
C THR A 89 -4.04 20.49 -3.70
N GLN A 90 -3.28 20.06 -4.71
CA GLN A 90 -3.49 20.50 -6.09
C GLN A 90 -4.84 20.05 -6.63
N SER A 91 -5.17 18.77 -6.44
CA SER A 91 -6.43 18.20 -6.92
C SER A 91 -7.65 18.77 -6.18
N ASP A 92 -7.53 19.11 -4.89
CA ASP A 92 -8.62 19.76 -4.13
C ASP A 92 -8.95 21.15 -4.66
N ARG A 93 -7.97 21.88 -5.17
CA ARG A 93 -8.12 23.23 -5.70
C ARG A 93 -8.51 23.29 -7.17
N HIS A 94 -8.34 22.20 -7.88
CA HIS A 94 -8.63 22.17 -9.31
C HIS A 94 -10.14 22.19 -9.58
N ARG A 95 -10.56 22.95 -10.60
CA ARG A 95 -11.93 22.99 -11.11
C ARG A 95 -11.89 22.92 -12.62
N SER A 96 -12.61 21.95 -13.19
CA SER A 96 -12.74 21.80 -14.62
C SER A 96 -14.09 21.19 -15.00
N ARG A 97 -14.40 21.20 -16.30
CA ARG A 97 -15.64 20.58 -16.85
C ARG A 97 -15.67 19.05 -16.60
N LEU A 98 -14.53 18.42 -16.40
CA LEU A 98 -14.45 16.99 -16.09
C LEU A 98 -14.53 16.69 -14.57
N GLY A 99 -14.60 17.72 -13.71
CA GLY A 99 -14.52 17.58 -12.26
C GLY A 99 -13.17 18.01 -11.71
N ARG A 100 -12.90 17.68 -10.43
CA ARG A 100 -11.64 18.05 -9.77
C ARG A 100 -10.58 16.94 -9.78
N ARG A 101 -10.99 15.66 -9.84
CA ARG A 101 -10.09 14.48 -9.76
C ARG A 101 -9.82 13.83 -11.12
N ARG A 102 -10.85 13.69 -11.95
CA ARG A 102 -10.77 13.01 -13.24
C ARG A 102 -9.69 13.55 -14.19
N PRO A 103 -9.47 14.88 -14.33
CA PRO A 103 -8.38 15.41 -15.14
C PRO A 103 -7.00 14.90 -14.73
N PHE A 104 -6.79 14.75 -13.42
CA PHE A 104 -5.53 14.26 -12.88
C PHE A 104 -5.29 12.78 -13.20
N LEU A 105 -6.34 11.95 -13.15
CA LEU A 105 -6.24 10.56 -13.61
C LEU A 105 -5.95 10.48 -15.11
N LEU A 106 -6.58 11.35 -15.92
CA LEU A 106 -6.35 11.42 -17.35
C LEU A 106 -4.91 11.82 -17.69
N TRP A 107 -4.36 12.84 -17.02
CA TRP A 107 -3.00 13.32 -17.24
C TRP A 107 -1.93 12.39 -16.64
N GLY A 108 -2.24 11.72 -15.55
CA GLY A 108 -1.30 10.80 -14.89
C GLY A 108 -1.15 9.45 -15.59
N THR A 109 -2.19 8.97 -16.29
CA THR A 109 -2.19 7.65 -16.94
C THR A 109 -1.15 7.52 -18.05
N PRO A 110 -1.00 8.44 -19.03
CA PRO A 110 -0.02 8.29 -20.10
C PRO A 110 1.43 8.17 -19.63
N PRO A 111 1.94 9.01 -18.67
CA PRO A 111 3.30 8.84 -18.16
C PRO A 111 3.51 7.50 -17.44
N VAL A 112 2.51 6.97 -16.73
CA VAL A 112 2.60 5.64 -16.11
C VAL A 112 2.76 4.56 -17.17
N VAL A 113 1.91 4.57 -18.21
CA VAL A 113 1.96 3.58 -19.29
C VAL A 113 3.28 3.65 -20.06
N LEU A 114 3.74 4.86 -20.40
CA LEU A 114 5.03 5.06 -21.07
C LEU A 114 6.19 4.57 -20.20
N SER A 115 6.16 4.87 -18.89
CA SER A 115 7.21 4.41 -17.97
C SER A 115 7.25 2.90 -17.90
N LEU A 116 6.09 2.22 -17.86
CA LEU A 116 6.04 0.75 -17.88
C LEU A 116 6.66 0.21 -19.20
N ALA A 117 6.32 0.77 -20.34
CA ALA A 117 6.89 0.35 -21.61
C ALA A 117 8.43 0.51 -21.65
N PHE A 118 8.94 1.62 -21.14
CA PHE A 118 10.38 1.88 -21.08
C PHE A 118 11.09 1.03 -20.02
N LEU A 119 10.44 0.70 -18.90
CA LEU A 119 10.95 -0.26 -17.92
C LEU A 119 11.08 -1.66 -18.54
N GLY A 120 10.06 -2.11 -19.28
CA GLY A 120 10.12 -3.36 -20.01
C GLY A 120 11.27 -3.40 -21.02
N ALA A 121 11.56 -2.28 -21.69
CA ALA A 121 12.61 -2.16 -22.68
C ALA A 121 14.03 -1.95 -22.11
N ALA A 122 14.27 -2.16 -20.82
CA ALA A 122 15.53 -1.85 -20.14
C ALA A 122 16.77 -2.50 -20.79
N LYS A 123 16.68 -3.77 -21.19
CA LYS A 123 17.80 -4.49 -21.82
C LYS A 123 18.24 -3.88 -23.18
N PRO A 124 17.34 -3.73 -24.16
CA PRO A 124 17.71 -3.09 -25.44
C PRO A 124 18.09 -1.61 -25.26
N ALA A 125 17.42 -0.88 -24.36
CA ALA A 125 17.73 0.52 -24.08
C ALA A 125 19.10 0.69 -23.43
N GLY A 126 19.50 -0.21 -22.50
CA GLY A 126 20.83 -0.21 -21.90
C GLY A 126 21.95 -0.40 -22.96
N ALA A 127 21.76 -1.33 -23.90
CA ALA A 127 22.70 -1.54 -24.98
C ALA A 127 22.77 -0.34 -25.96
N TRP A 128 21.64 0.30 -26.22
CA TRP A 128 21.58 1.52 -27.04
C TRP A 128 22.28 2.69 -26.32
N LEU A 129 22.02 2.90 -25.05
CA LEU A 129 22.64 3.95 -24.25
C LEU A 129 24.15 3.77 -24.14
N GLN A 130 24.63 2.53 -23.96
CA GLN A 130 26.06 2.19 -23.96
C GLN A 130 26.71 2.63 -25.27
N ARG A 131 26.13 2.25 -26.42
CA ARG A 131 26.67 2.64 -27.74
C ARG A 131 26.76 4.16 -27.91
N GLY A 132 25.71 4.89 -27.46
CA GLY A 132 25.69 6.34 -27.52
C GLY A 132 26.80 6.97 -26.67
N LEU A 133 27.02 6.49 -25.44
CA LEU A 133 28.06 7.00 -24.53
C LEU A 133 29.47 6.73 -25.09
N VAL A 134 29.70 5.53 -25.67
CA VAL A 134 30.97 5.21 -26.33
C VAL A 134 31.23 6.11 -27.52
N MET A 135 30.21 6.36 -28.36
CA MET A 135 30.33 7.27 -29.52
C MET A 135 30.63 8.71 -29.11
N LEU A 136 30.10 9.16 -27.95
CA LEU A 136 30.34 10.51 -27.42
C LEU A 136 31.65 10.64 -26.65
N GLY A 137 32.44 9.55 -26.52
CA GLY A 137 33.67 9.57 -25.73
C GLY A 137 33.46 9.69 -24.21
N ALA A 138 32.25 9.44 -23.72
CA ALA A 138 31.88 9.57 -22.31
C ALA A 138 32.25 8.35 -21.46
N GLY A 139 33.20 7.52 -21.92
CA GLY A 139 33.66 6.29 -21.26
C GLY A 139 33.05 5.01 -21.84
N THR A 140 33.44 3.87 -21.28
CA THR A 140 32.98 2.53 -21.72
C THR A 140 32.22 1.81 -20.61
N PRO A 141 31.05 2.32 -20.16
CA PRO A 141 30.25 1.63 -19.15
C PRO A 141 29.74 0.30 -19.70
N SER A 142 29.44 -0.68 -18.81
CA SER A 142 28.82 -1.92 -19.26
C SER A 142 27.36 -1.70 -19.66
N ALA A 143 26.85 -2.52 -20.61
CA ALA A 143 25.45 -2.49 -21.01
C ALA A 143 24.49 -2.69 -19.81
N ASN A 144 24.88 -3.53 -18.87
CA ASN A 144 24.11 -3.78 -17.66
C ASN A 144 24.05 -2.53 -16.75
N ALA A 145 25.15 -1.81 -16.56
CA ALA A 145 25.16 -0.58 -15.79
C ALA A 145 24.25 0.49 -16.44
N CYS A 146 24.30 0.60 -17.76
CA CYS A 146 23.40 1.47 -18.54
C CYS A 146 21.94 1.06 -18.39
N ALA A 147 21.64 -0.26 -18.39
CA ALA A 147 20.30 -0.76 -18.17
C ALA A 147 19.78 -0.47 -16.75
N VAL A 148 20.61 -0.63 -15.71
CA VAL A 148 20.25 -0.27 -14.34
C VAL A 148 19.98 1.24 -14.20
N ALA A 149 20.80 2.08 -14.82
CA ALA A 149 20.56 3.53 -14.85
C ALA A 149 19.24 3.87 -15.57
N TRP A 150 18.97 3.23 -16.70
CA TRP A 150 17.71 3.37 -17.44
C TRP A 150 16.51 2.97 -16.58
N ILE A 151 16.55 1.80 -15.94
CA ILE A 151 15.51 1.35 -15.01
C ILE A 151 15.30 2.37 -13.91
N SER A 152 16.37 2.88 -13.29
CA SER A 152 16.30 3.84 -12.20
C SER A 152 15.57 5.12 -12.60
N VAL A 153 15.88 5.69 -13.78
CA VAL A 153 15.23 6.90 -14.28
C VAL A 153 13.74 6.67 -14.55
N TRP A 154 13.40 5.61 -15.30
CA TRP A 154 12.01 5.35 -15.66
C TRP A 154 11.19 4.85 -14.46
N LEU A 155 11.81 4.20 -13.49
CA LEU A 155 11.16 3.85 -12.23
C LEU A 155 10.82 5.09 -11.40
N VAL A 156 11.71 6.10 -11.34
CA VAL A 156 11.38 7.39 -10.69
C VAL A 156 10.16 8.03 -11.34
N ILE A 157 10.14 8.09 -12.68
CA ILE A 157 9.01 8.67 -13.42
C ILE A 157 7.73 7.86 -13.15
N PHE A 158 7.81 6.54 -13.23
CA PHE A 158 6.70 5.66 -12.89
C PHE A 158 6.17 5.92 -11.48
N LEU A 159 7.04 5.92 -10.47
CA LEU A 159 6.67 6.09 -9.07
C LEU A 159 6.04 7.46 -8.80
N LEU A 160 6.54 8.53 -9.42
CA LEU A 160 5.97 9.87 -9.29
C LEU A 160 4.53 9.92 -9.81
N PHE A 161 4.29 9.44 -11.03
CA PHE A 161 2.97 9.48 -11.63
C PHE A 161 2.03 8.40 -11.06
N ASN A 162 2.57 7.26 -10.64
CA ASN A 162 1.81 6.26 -9.93
C ASN A 162 1.31 6.78 -8.58
N ALA A 163 2.19 7.39 -7.77
CA ALA A 163 1.80 8.04 -6.52
C ALA A 163 0.71 9.12 -6.73
N TYR A 164 0.79 9.82 -7.86
CA TYR A 164 -0.21 10.79 -8.28
C TYR A 164 -1.59 10.13 -8.50
N ILE A 165 -1.63 9.04 -9.25
CA ILE A 165 -2.86 8.27 -9.51
C ILE A 165 -3.42 7.67 -8.23
N VAL A 166 -2.59 7.01 -7.40
CA VAL A 166 -2.98 6.42 -6.12
C VAL A 166 -3.72 7.43 -5.25
N GLN A 167 -3.09 8.60 -5.04
CA GLN A 167 -3.63 9.64 -4.18
C GLN A 167 -4.95 10.21 -4.71
N VAL A 168 -4.99 10.50 -6.00
CA VAL A 168 -6.20 11.07 -6.62
C VAL A 168 -7.34 10.05 -6.67
N PHE A 169 -7.03 8.78 -6.94
CA PHE A 169 -8.03 7.72 -6.97
C PHE A 169 -8.63 7.46 -5.57
N ALA A 170 -7.82 7.47 -4.52
CA ALA A 170 -8.29 7.39 -3.13
C ALA A 170 -9.22 8.57 -2.77
N CYS A 171 -8.86 9.79 -3.20
CA CYS A 171 -9.73 10.96 -3.02
C CYS A 171 -11.04 10.84 -3.81
N LEU A 172 -10.99 10.31 -5.05
CA LEU A 172 -12.18 10.10 -5.86
C LEU A 172 -13.15 9.12 -5.21
N ILE A 173 -12.65 8.02 -4.60
CA ILE A 173 -13.48 7.09 -3.83
C ILE A 173 -14.26 7.83 -2.74
N ALA A 174 -13.57 8.67 -1.96
CA ALA A 174 -14.20 9.44 -0.88
C ALA A 174 -15.23 10.47 -1.41
N ASP A 175 -15.03 10.98 -2.62
CA ASP A 175 -15.90 11.98 -3.25
C ASP A 175 -17.17 11.38 -3.88
N VAL A 176 -17.16 10.07 -4.26
CA VAL A 176 -18.28 9.45 -5.00
C VAL A 176 -18.99 8.32 -4.24
N ILE A 177 -18.39 7.76 -3.20
CA ILE A 177 -19.00 6.67 -2.41
C ILE A 177 -19.64 7.24 -1.12
N PRO A 178 -20.95 7.07 -0.92
CA PRO A 178 -21.62 7.52 0.30
C PRO A 178 -21.09 6.83 1.57
N GLN A 179 -21.00 7.60 2.67
CA GLN A 179 -20.49 7.13 3.95
C GLN A 179 -21.28 5.92 4.49
N GLU A 180 -22.59 5.87 4.23
CA GLU A 180 -23.47 4.77 4.67
C GLU A 180 -23.04 3.39 4.15
N VAL A 181 -22.40 3.34 3.00
CA VAL A 181 -21.97 2.08 2.35
C VAL A 181 -20.45 1.93 2.29
N MET A 182 -19.69 2.91 2.79
CA MET A 182 -18.24 2.96 2.69
C MET A 182 -17.58 1.71 3.29
N GLY A 183 -18.06 1.20 4.42
CA GLY A 183 -17.51 -0.02 5.03
C GLY A 183 -17.67 -1.26 4.15
N LYS A 184 -18.87 -1.45 3.56
CA LYS A 184 -19.13 -2.56 2.63
C LYS A 184 -18.32 -2.42 1.35
N PHE A 185 -18.22 -1.19 0.83
CA PHE A 185 -17.41 -0.89 -0.34
C PHE A 185 -15.92 -1.21 -0.08
N THR A 186 -15.37 -0.77 1.05
CA THR A 186 -13.95 -1.00 1.40
C THR A 186 -13.64 -2.50 1.51
N GLY A 187 -14.54 -3.29 2.12
CA GLY A 187 -14.37 -4.76 2.18
C GLY A 187 -14.32 -5.39 0.77
N LEU A 188 -15.26 -5.01 -0.10
CA LEU A 188 -15.30 -5.50 -1.47
C LEU A 188 -14.11 -5.00 -2.30
N TYR A 189 -13.72 -3.74 -2.12
CA TYR A 189 -12.53 -3.12 -2.73
C TYR A 189 -11.26 -3.94 -2.42
N ARG A 190 -11.03 -4.28 -1.15
CA ARG A 190 -9.90 -5.13 -0.75
C ARG A 190 -9.93 -6.53 -1.39
N ALA A 191 -11.11 -7.14 -1.48
CA ALA A 191 -11.27 -8.44 -2.09
C ALA A 191 -10.99 -8.42 -3.60
N VAL A 192 -11.54 -7.44 -4.31
CA VAL A 192 -11.34 -7.27 -5.76
C VAL A 192 -9.88 -6.95 -6.09
N GLY A 193 -9.24 -6.08 -5.31
CA GLY A 193 -7.81 -5.79 -5.46
C GLY A 193 -6.94 -7.04 -5.27
N ALA A 194 -7.25 -7.87 -4.27
CA ALA A 194 -6.55 -9.14 -4.08
C ALA A 194 -6.71 -10.09 -5.28
N VAL A 195 -7.90 -10.11 -5.92
CA VAL A 195 -8.12 -10.88 -7.16
C VAL A 195 -7.26 -10.35 -8.31
N GLY A 196 -7.08 -9.02 -8.44
CA GLY A 196 -6.17 -8.43 -9.42
C GLY A 196 -4.72 -8.87 -9.21
N SER A 197 -4.24 -8.84 -7.97
CA SER A 197 -2.89 -9.32 -7.60
C SER A 197 -2.73 -10.83 -7.78
N LEU A 198 -3.77 -11.62 -7.51
CA LEU A 198 -3.82 -13.05 -7.79
C LEU A 198 -3.69 -13.32 -9.29
N ALA A 199 -4.47 -12.60 -10.12
CA ALA A 199 -4.45 -12.74 -11.57
C ALA A 199 -3.04 -12.49 -12.13
N PHE A 200 -2.39 -11.42 -11.68
CA PHE A 200 -0.99 -11.16 -12.04
C PHE A 200 -0.05 -12.29 -11.63
N SER A 201 -0.10 -12.69 -10.37
CA SER A 201 0.81 -13.69 -9.80
C SER A 201 0.67 -15.06 -10.50
N ARG A 202 -0.59 -15.46 -10.83
CA ARG A 202 -0.89 -16.77 -11.40
C ARG A 202 -0.58 -16.87 -12.91
N TRP A 203 -0.79 -15.77 -13.66
CA TRP A 203 -0.72 -15.84 -15.13
C TRP A 203 0.37 -14.95 -15.73
N ALA A 204 0.63 -13.76 -15.20
CA ALA A 204 1.57 -12.83 -15.81
C ALA A 204 2.99 -12.96 -15.29
N LEU A 205 3.20 -13.28 -14.01
CA LEU A 205 4.52 -13.32 -13.38
C LEU A 205 5.43 -14.36 -14.04
N GLY A 206 4.91 -15.54 -14.41
CA GLY A 206 5.67 -16.59 -15.07
C GLY A 206 6.28 -16.18 -16.42
N TRP A 207 5.67 -15.23 -17.12
CA TRP A 207 6.14 -14.75 -18.42
C TRP A 207 7.04 -13.51 -18.30
N ALA A 208 7.17 -12.93 -17.09
CA ALA A 208 7.86 -11.66 -16.90
C ALA A 208 9.35 -11.71 -17.28
N GLU A 209 10.01 -12.85 -17.16
CA GLU A 209 11.43 -13.01 -17.54
C GLU A 209 11.60 -13.16 -19.05
N ALA A 210 10.87 -14.09 -19.69
CA ALA A 210 10.99 -14.39 -21.11
C ALA A 210 10.42 -13.29 -22.01
N TYR A 211 9.33 -12.66 -21.58
CA TYR A 211 8.56 -11.68 -22.35
C TYR A 211 8.43 -10.33 -21.63
N THR A 212 9.49 -9.87 -20.96
CA THR A 212 9.49 -8.66 -20.13
C THR A 212 8.81 -7.48 -20.81
N VAL A 213 9.21 -7.13 -22.02
CA VAL A 213 8.65 -6.00 -22.78
C VAL A 213 7.13 -6.16 -22.97
N HIS A 214 6.71 -7.35 -23.42
CA HIS A 214 5.30 -7.60 -23.74
C HIS A 214 4.44 -7.53 -22.48
N VAL A 215 4.89 -8.11 -21.37
CA VAL A 215 4.14 -8.10 -20.09
C VAL A 215 3.97 -6.66 -19.60
N TYR A 216 5.02 -5.86 -19.60
CA TYR A 216 4.94 -4.45 -19.18
C TYR A 216 4.04 -3.62 -20.08
N VAL A 217 4.15 -3.77 -21.40
CA VAL A 217 3.33 -3.01 -22.37
C VAL A 217 1.86 -3.43 -22.29
N ILE A 218 1.58 -4.74 -22.28
CA ILE A 218 0.20 -5.24 -22.25
C ILE A 218 -0.50 -4.79 -20.98
N ILE A 219 0.14 -4.92 -19.80
CA ILE A 219 -0.44 -4.49 -18.53
C ILE A 219 -0.64 -2.97 -18.51
N GLY A 220 0.32 -2.21 -19.04
CA GLY A 220 0.17 -0.76 -19.17
C GLY A 220 -1.01 -0.36 -20.06
N LEU A 221 -1.19 -1.03 -21.19
CA LEU A 221 -2.34 -0.77 -22.09
C LEU A 221 -3.67 -1.14 -21.46
N ILE A 222 -3.75 -2.30 -20.80
CA ILE A 222 -4.94 -2.72 -20.06
C ILE A 222 -5.30 -1.69 -18.99
N PHE A 223 -4.31 -1.22 -18.24
CA PHE A 223 -4.48 -0.17 -17.24
C PHE A 223 -4.98 1.14 -17.87
N ALA A 224 -4.40 1.58 -19.00
CA ALA A 224 -4.85 2.78 -19.70
C ALA A 224 -6.31 2.70 -20.13
N VAL A 225 -6.70 1.60 -20.77
CA VAL A 225 -8.09 1.37 -21.21
C VAL A 225 -9.04 1.36 -20.02
N ALA A 226 -8.68 0.66 -18.94
CA ALA A 226 -9.52 0.58 -17.73
C ALA A 226 -9.74 1.97 -17.12
N PHE A 227 -8.68 2.78 -16.99
CA PHE A 227 -8.79 4.13 -16.41
C PHE A 227 -9.54 5.11 -17.30
N ILE A 228 -9.39 5.02 -18.62
CA ILE A 228 -10.20 5.80 -19.57
C ILE A 228 -11.70 5.47 -19.38
N ILE A 229 -12.05 4.21 -19.26
CA ILE A 229 -13.44 3.77 -19.05
C ILE A 229 -13.97 4.32 -17.71
N ILE A 230 -13.18 4.30 -16.64
CA ILE A 230 -13.56 4.86 -15.34
C ILE A 230 -13.82 6.37 -15.46
N ILE A 231 -12.89 7.11 -16.06
CA ILE A 231 -12.97 8.58 -16.23
C ILE A 231 -14.27 8.96 -16.95
N TRP A 232 -14.75 8.15 -17.87
CA TRP A 232 -16.00 8.43 -18.59
C TRP A 232 -17.26 8.03 -17.80
N ASN A 233 -17.23 6.94 -17.05
CA ASN A 233 -18.40 6.40 -16.36
C ASN A 233 -18.60 6.94 -14.95
N VAL A 234 -17.53 7.33 -14.24
CA VAL A 234 -17.63 7.88 -12.89
C VAL A 234 -17.70 9.39 -12.97
N LYS A 235 -18.86 9.96 -12.59
CA LYS A 235 -19.07 11.41 -12.54
C LYS A 235 -18.83 11.93 -11.14
N GLU A 236 -18.15 13.05 -11.04
CA GLU A 236 -17.97 13.80 -9.80
C GLU A 236 -19.13 14.78 -9.58
N GLY A 237 -19.37 15.16 -8.32
CA GLY A 237 -20.33 16.21 -7.98
C GLY A 237 -19.76 17.61 -8.21
N ASP A 238 -20.61 18.61 -8.01
CA ASP A 238 -20.22 20.00 -8.05
C ASP A 238 -19.57 20.41 -6.74
N TYR A 239 -18.49 21.19 -6.83
CA TYR A 239 -17.73 21.64 -5.67
C TYR A 239 -17.74 23.16 -5.58
N PRO A 240 -17.87 23.72 -4.36
CA PRO A 240 -17.74 25.16 -4.15
C PRO A 240 -16.32 25.65 -4.56
N PRO A 241 -16.15 26.96 -4.78
CA PRO A 241 -14.82 27.53 -5.02
C PRO A 241 -13.83 27.11 -3.94
N PRO A 242 -12.53 26.90 -4.27
CA PRO A 242 -11.55 26.50 -3.28
C PRO A 242 -11.38 27.60 -2.22
N PRO A 243 -11.22 27.23 -0.92
CA PRO A 243 -11.04 28.21 0.14
C PRO A 243 -9.79 29.06 -0.12
N PRO A 244 -9.80 30.35 0.28
CA PRO A 244 -8.60 31.21 0.18
C PRO A 244 -7.43 30.58 0.94
N ARG A 245 -6.20 30.87 0.48
CA ARG A 245 -4.99 30.39 1.16
C ARG A 245 -4.93 31.05 2.53
N ALA A 246 -4.84 30.26 3.61
CA ALA A 246 -4.71 30.79 4.96
C ALA A 246 -3.41 31.64 5.05
N PRO A 247 -3.52 32.90 5.50
CA PRO A 247 -2.35 33.71 5.85
C PRO A 247 -1.81 33.21 7.19
N GLY A 248 -0.72 32.46 7.20
CA GLY A 248 -0.15 31.98 8.46
C GLY A 248 1.25 31.40 8.26
N GLY A 249 2.16 31.71 9.18
CA GLY A 249 3.53 31.23 9.17
C GLY A 249 3.58 29.69 9.24
N ARG A 250 3.90 29.06 8.11
CA ARG A 250 3.95 27.59 7.95
C ARG A 250 4.87 26.91 8.97
N LEU A 251 5.96 27.55 9.36
CA LEU A 251 6.96 26.98 10.28
C LEU A 251 6.42 26.82 11.71
N GLY A 252 5.63 27.78 12.23
CA GLY A 252 5.01 27.69 13.55
C GLY A 252 4.03 26.52 13.65
N ALA A 253 3.16 26.39 12.66
CA ALA A 253 2.20 25.30 12.58
C ALA A 253 2.87 23.91 12.45
N ILE A 254 3.96 23.82 11.67
CA ILE A 254 4.74 22.57 11.54
C ILE A 254 5.39 22.22 12.89
N ARG A 255 6.02 23.17 13.56
CA ARG A 255 6.64 22.94 14.87
C ARG A 255 5.61 22.49 15.90
N GLU A 256 4.46 23.16 15.99
CA GLU A 256 3.37 22.77 16.89
C GLU A 256 2.85 21.36 16.59
N TYR A 257 2.67 21.04 15.32
CA TYR A 257 2.28 19.70 14.87
C TYR A 257 3.26 18.63 15.40
N PHE A 258 4.55 18.82 15.20
CA PHE A 258 5.55 17.84 15.64
C PHE A 258 5.63 17.77 17.17
N VAL A 259 5.67 18.89 17.87
CA VAL A 259 5.75 18.90 19.34
C VAL A 259 4.53 18.21 19.95
N THR A 260 3.33 18.50 19.46
CA THR A 260 2.10 17.91 19.99
C THR A 260 1.98 16.43 19.68
N SER A 261 2.34 16.00 18.46
CA SER A 261 2.18 14.61 18.05
C SER A 261 3.20 13.67 18.68
N PHE A 262 4.42 14.15 18.98
CA PHE A 262 5.55 13.30 19.39
C PHE A 262 5.98 13.47 20.84
N ARG A 263 5.21 14.16 21.67
CA ARG A 263 5.58 14.39 23.07
C ARG A 263 5.14 13.26 24.03
N HIS A 264 3.99 12.65 23.77
CA HIS A 264 3.40 11.68 24.70
C HIS A 264 3.87 10.25 24.40
N PRO A 265 4.43 9.47 25.39
CA PRO A 265 4.99 8.14 25.18
C PRO A 265 3.98 7.12 24.63
N PHE A 266 2.70 7.25 24.97
CA PHE A 266 1.63 6.39 24.45
C PHE A 266 1.56 6.47 22.90
N TYR A 267 1.58 7.67 22.35
CA TYR A 267 1.53 7.85 20.90
C TYR A 267 2.84 7.47 20.23
N LEU A 268 3.99 7.70 20.89
CA LEU A 268 5.28 7.24 20.37
C LEU A 268 5.33 5.71 20.26
N ASN A 269 4.80 4.97 21.27
CA ASN A 269 4.70 3.51 21.18
C ASN A 269 3.75 3.07 20.06
N TYR A 270 2.61 3.76 19.87
CA TYR A 270 1.72 3.49 18.75
C TYR A 270 2.41 3.71 17.39
N PHE A 271 3.19 4.78 17.24
CA PHE A 271 3.95 5.05 16.02
C PHE A 271 5.11 4.05 15.82
N ALA A 272 5.77 3.62 16.91
CA ALA A 272 6.81 2.60 16.85
C ALA A 272 6.27 1.24 16.36
N VAL A 273 5.04 0.85 16.76
CA VAL A 273 4.37 -0.34 16.20
C VAL A 273 4.28 -0.23 14.68
N THR A 274 3.80 0.90 14.17
CA THR A 274 3.65 1.13 12.73
C THR A 274 5.00 1.17 12.01
N PHE A 275 5.99 1.86 12.56
CA PHE A 275 7.34 1.94 12.01
C PHE A 275 7.96 0.55 11.80
N PHE A 276 8.03 -0.25 12.86
CA PHE A 276 8.64 -1.58 12.79
C PHE A 276 7.82 -2.56 11.95
N TYR A 277 6.49 -2.47 12.00
CA TYR A 277 5.63 -3.30 11.17
C TYR A 277 5.83 -3.02 9.68
N TRP A 278 5.82 -1.76 9.25
CA TRP A 278 6.02 -1.43 7.84
C TRP A 278 7.45 -1.73 7.39
N ALA A 279 8.44 -1.49 8.24
CA ALA A 279 9.82 -1.89 7.99
C ALA A 279 9.95 -3.41 7.83
N SER A 280 9.17 -4.22 8.57
CA SER A 280 9.19 -5.68 8.49
C SER A 280 8.65 -6.25 7.18
N LEU A 281 7.89 -5.48 6.40
CA LEU A 281 7.40 -5.90 5.09
C LEU A 281 8.45 -5.73 3.99
N VAL A 282 9.47 -4.92 4.21
CA VAL A 282 10.50 -4.60 3.20
C VAL A 282 11.31 -5.83 2.77
N PRO A 283 11.80 -6.70 3.68
CA PRO A 283 12.56 -7.87 3.27
C PRO A 283 11.80 -8.84 2.37
N LEU A 284 10.45 -8.80 2.38
CA LEU A 284 9.61 -9.63 1.49
C LEU A 284 9.89 -9.38 0.00
N ASN A 285 10.42 -8.21 -0.37
CA ASN A 285 10.82 -7.91 -1.73
C ASN A 285 11.96 -8.81 -2.23
N TYR A 286 12.73 -9.40 -1.31
CA TYR A 286 13.86 -10.29 -1.60
C TYR A 286 13.47 -11.79 -1.56
N VAL A 287 12.27 -12.14 -1.09
CA VAL A 287 11.79 -13.53 -1.02
C VAL A 287 11.71 -14.16 -2.41
N ALA A 288 11.46 -13.36 -3.45
CA ALA A 288 11.50 -13.85 -4.83
C ALA A 288 12.90 -14.38 -5.23
N PHE A 289 13.97 -13.79 -4.69
CA PHE A 289 15.34 -14.27 -4.95
C PHE A 289 15.66 -15.58 -4.20
N PHE A 290 15.11 -15.76 -3.00
CA PHE A 290 15.19 -17.03 -2.28
C PHE A 290 14.36 -18.13 -2.95
N GLY A 291 13.13 -17.79 -3.40
CA GLY A 291 12.20 -18.76 -4.00
C GLY A 291 12.60 -19.20 -5.40
N THR A 292 13.26 -18.36 -6.19
CA THR A 292 13.51 -18.59 -7.62
C THR A 292 14.99 -18.79 -7.92
N GLN A 293 15.30 -19.00 -9.20
CA GLN A 293 16.69 -19.06 -9.70
C GLN A 293 17.34 -17.66 -9.84
N ALA A 294 16.63 -16.58 -9.47
CA ALA A 294 17.15 -15.21 -9.54
C ALA A 294 18.15 -14.87 -8.41
N GLY A 295 18.65 -15.88 -7.70
CA GLY A 295 19.74 -15.75 -6.71
C GLY A 295 21.02 -15.22 -7.33
N ARG A 296 21.95 -14.76 -6.48
CA ARG A 296 23.25 -14.25 -6.92
C ARG A 296 24.32 -15.33 -6.81
N ALA A 297 25.24 -15.36 -7.77
CA ALA A 297 26.40 -16.24 -7.68
C ALA A 297 27.21 -15.98 -6.39
N GLY A 298 27.61 -17.04 -5.69
CA GLY A 298 28.32 -16.97 -4.41
C GLY A 298 27.40 -16.82 -3.18
N TYR A 299 26.08 -16.78 -3.35
CA TYR A 299 25.12 -16.81 -2.24
C TYR A 299 24.70 -18.24 -1.93
N ALA A 300 24.09 -18.44 -0.75
CA ALA A 300 23.52 -19.72 -0.35
C ALA A 300 22.46 -20.21 -1.35
N PRO A 301 22.23 -21.55 -1.44
CA PRO A 301 21.27 -22.13 -2.37
C PRO A 301 19.87 -21.56 -2.19
N THR A 302 19.20 -21.31 -3.32
CA THR A 302 17.79 -20.91 -3.39
C THR A 302 16.90 -22.13 -3.58
N LEU A 303 15.57 -21.98 -3.48
CA LEU A 303 14.63 -23.07 -3.79
C LEU A 303 14.61 -23.45 -5.29
N GLY A 304 15.18 -22.61 -6.16
CA GLY A 304 15.30 -22.90 -7.59
C GLY A 304 13.97 -23.01 -8.35
N LEU A 305 12.88 -22.49 -7.81
CA LEU A 305 11.56 -22.52 -8.44
C LEU A 305 11.56 -21.70 -9.73
N SER A 306 10.79 -22.14 -10.72
CA SER A 306 10.47 -21.27 -11.84
C SER A 306 9.63 -20.07 -11.37
N LEU A 307 9.69 -18.95 -12.09
CA LEU A 307 8.88 -17.78 -11.77
C LEU A 307 7.37 -18.10 -11.76
N GLN A 308 6.94 -19.04 -12.61
CA GLN A 308 5.58 -19.51 -12.64
C GLN A 308 5.20 -20.26 -11.34
N ALA A 309 6.04 -21.20 -10.90
CA ALA A 309 5.82 -21.94 -9.65
C ALA A 309 5.81 -21.03 -8.42
N PHE A 310 6.71 -20.04 -8.39
CA PHE A 310 6.71 -19.00 -7.37
C PHE A 310 5.44 -18.13 -7.42
N GLY A 311 4.99 -17.76 -8.61
CA GLY A 311 3.73 -17.03 -8.82
C GLY A 311 2.50 -17.81 -8.36
N GLU A 312 2.49 -19.13 -8.54
CA GLU A 312 1.45 -20.03 -8.01
C GLU A 312 1.40 -19.96 -6.48
N VAL A 313 2.55 -20.12 -5.81
CA VAL A 313 2.64 -20.01 -4.34
C VAL A 313 2.14 -18.64 -3.88
N LYS A 314 2.61 -17.57 -4.51
CA LYS A 314 2.17 -16.20 -4.18
C LYS A 314 0.68 -15.99 -4.44
N GLY A 315 0.13 -16.58 -5.50
CA GLY A 315 -1.30 -16.54 -5.80
C GLY A 315 -2.16 -17.15 -4.68
N TRP A 316 -1.74 -18.30 -4.15
CA TRP A 316 -2.45 -18.94 -3.03
C TRP A 316 -2.49 -18.06 -1.78
N THR A 317 -1.46 -17.25 -1.52
CA THR A 317 -1.48 -16.33 -0.38
C THR A 317 -2.62 -15.31 -0.45
N PHE A 318 -2.95 -14.80 -1.64
CA PHE A 318 -4.10 -13.90 -1.84
C PHE A 318 -5.45 -14.61 -1.67
N ILE A 319 -5.56 -15.85 -2.16
CA ILE A 319 -6.79 -16.65 -1.99
C ILE A 319 -7.09 -16.87 -0.52
N VAL A 320 -6.08 -17.21 0.28
CA VAL A 320 -6.23 -17.43 1.72
C VAL A 320 -6.52 -16.12 2.47
N GLN A 321 -5.94 -15.01 2.04
CA GLN A 321 -6.06 -13.71 2.71
C GLN A 321 -7.49 -13.15 2.65
N ILE A 322 -8.21 -13.33 1.52
CA ILE A 322 -9.54 -12.76 1.30
C ILE A 322 -10.55 -13.17 2.38
N PRO A 323 -10.80 -14.47 2.65
CA PRO A 323 -11.78 -14.88 3.66
C PRO A 323 -11.35 -14.49 5.07
N VAL A 324 -10.04 -14.43 5.34
CA VAL A 324 -9.52 -14.08 6.66
C VAL A 324 -9.92 -12.66 7.07
N PHE A 325 -9.92 -11.69 6.17
CA PHE A 325 -10.37 -10.34 6.49
C PHE A 325 -11.82 -10.28 7.00
N PHE A 326 -12.70 -11.10 6.45
CA PHE A 326 -14.10 -11.17 6.91
C PHE A 326 -14.21 -11.84 8.29
N ILE A 327 -13.47 -12.94 8.49
CA ILE A 327 -13.45 -13.67 9.76
C ILE A 327 -12.87 -12.80 10.88
N VAL A 328 -11.79 -12.11 10.62
CA VAL A 328 -11.12 -11.23 11.59
C VAL A 328 -12.02 -10.09 12.05
N GLY A 329 -12.87 -9.53 11.17
CA GLY A 329 -13.86 -8.54 11.56
C GLY A 329 -14.75 -9.02 12.71
N VAL A 330 -15.24 -10.26 12.64
CA VAL A 330 -16.06 -10.87 13.72
C VAL A 330 -15.26 -11.05 15.01
N PHE A 331 -13.98 -11.45 14.92
CA PHE A 331 -13.13 -11.60 16.10
C PHE A 331 -12.80 -10.25 16.74
N VAL A 332 -12.57 -9.22 15.94
CA VAL A 332 -12.31 -7.86 16.43
C VAL A 332 -13.51 -7.31 17.21
N ASP A 333 -14.72 -7.52 16.69
CA ASP A 333 -15.95 -7.07 17.36
C ASP A 333 -16.19 -7.82 18.71
N ARG A 334 -15.81 -9.11 18.77
CA ARG A 334 -16.03 -9.94 19.96
C ARG A 334 -14.95 -9.79 21.03
N PHE A 335 -13.67 -9.69 20.65
CA PHE A 335 -12.53 -9.80 21.58
C PHE A 335 -11.76 -8.51 21.82
N HIS A 336 -12.16 -7.39 21.24
CA HIS A 336 -11.47 -6.11 21.25
C HIS A 336 -10.25 -6.05 20.29
N PRO A 337 -10.11 -4.98 19.47
CA PRO A 337 -9.06 -4.85 18.46
C PRO A 337 -7.65 -5.01 19.00
N MET A 338 -7.35 -4.46 20.20
CA MET A 338 -6.02 -4.53 20.82
C MET A 338 -5.56 -5.97 21.07
N ARG A 339 -6.45 -6.84 21.56
CA ARG A 339 -6.11 -8.25 21.83
C ARG A 339 -5.87 -9.03 20.55
N VAL A 340 -6.74 -8.82 19.55
CA VAL A 340 -6.61 -9.46 18.24
C VAL A 340 -5.34 -9.00 17.55
N ALA A 341 -4.97 -7.71 17.65
CA ALA A 341 -3.74 -7.17 17.11
C ALA A 341 -2.49 -7.83 17.70
N VAL A 342 -2.44 -8.01 19.03
CA VAL A 342 -1.31 -8.68 19.70
C VAL A 342 -1.18 -10.14 19.25
N ILE A 343 -2.28 -10.88 19.18
CA ILE A 343 -2.28 -12.26 18.67
C ILE A 343 -1.83 -12.31 17.23
N GLY A 344 -2.38 -11.44 16.35
CA GLY A 344 -2.00 -11.36 14.96
C GLY A 344 -0.50 -11.04 14.76
N MET A 345 0.03 -10.11 15.54
CA MET A 345 1.45 -9.73 15.48
C MET A 345 2.36 -10.86 15.98
N LEU A 346 1.98 -11.55 17.07
CA LEU A 346 2.71 -12.71 17.59
C LEU A 346 2.77 -13.83 16.56
N LEU A 347 1.62 -14.18 15.95
CA LEU A 347 1.55 -15.17 14.90
C LEU A 347 2.35 -14.76 13.67
N THR A 348 2.35 -13.47 13.30
CA THR A 348 3.16 -12.96 12.19
C THR A 348 4.65 -13.14 12.44
N ALA A 349 5.15 -12.81 13.63
CA ALA A 349 6.53 -13.03 13.99
C ALA A 349 6.89 -14.54 14.00
N ALA A 350 6.05 -15.37 14.61
CA ALA A 350 6.25 -16.82 14.68
C ALA A 350 6.30 -17.45 13.29
N THR A 351 5.40 -17.04 12.38
CA THR A 351 5.36 -17.56 11.00
C THR A 351 6.52 -17.09 10.15
N TYR A 352 7.07 -15.87 10.34
CA TYR A 352 8.30 -15.46 9.68
C TYR A 352 9.50 -16.32 10.12
N PHE A 353 9.64 -16.61 11.41
CA PHE A 353 10.68 -17.55 11.87
C PHE A 353 10.41 -18.98 11.37
N GLY A 354 9.13 -19.39 11.30
CA GLY A 354 8.76 -20.65 10.64
C GLY A 354 9.21 -20.69 9.18
N CYS A 355 9.01 -19.62 8.42
CA CYS A 355 9.52 -19.50 7.05
C CYS A 355 11.05 -19.61 7.01
N PHE A 356 11.76 -18.99 7.95
CA PHE A 356 13.22 -19.02 8.01
C PHE A 356 13.78 -20.42 8.29
N PHE A 357 13.21 -21.14 9.28
CA PHE A 357 13.77 -22.42 9.73
C PHE A 357 13.24 -23.63 8.95
N LEU A 358 11.98 -23.58 8.47
CA LEU A 358 11.24 -24.77 8.04
C LEU A 358 10.91 -24.77 6.53
N VAL A 359 11.29 -23.73 5.79
CA VAL A 359 11.09 -23.70 4.34
C VAL A 359 12.30 -24.31 3.63
N HIS A 360 12.08 -25.43 2.95
CA HIS A 360 13.13 -26.14 2.20
C HIS A 360 12.72 -26.48 0.77
N ASP A 361 11.43 -26.41 0.44
CA ASP A 361 10.86 -26.73 -0.86
C ASP A 361 9.61 -25.89 -1.17
N LYS A 362 8.97 -26.15 -2.33
CA LYS A 362 7.76 -25.44 -2.78
C LYS A 362 6.60 -25.60 -1.79
N ASP A 363 6.39 -26.80 -1.28
CA ASP A 363 5.20 -27.13 -0.47
C ASP A 363 5.33 -26.53 0.93
N SER A 364 6.51 -26.60 1.53
CA SER A 364 6.78 -25.92 2.80
C SER A 364 6.72 -24.39 2.65
N LEU A 365 7.19 -23.80 1.53
CA LEU A 365 7.03 -22.40 1.25
C LEU A 365 5.54 -22.03 1.14
N LEU A 366 4.75 -22.81 0.40
CA LEU A 366 3.32 -22.59 0.24
C LEU A 366 2.61 -22.60 1.61
N PHE A 367 2.86 -23.64 2.41
CA PHE A 367 2.24 -23.78 3.73
C PHE A 367 2.58 -22.61 4.66
N TRP A 368 3.86 -22.34 4.87
CA TRP A 368 4.31 -21.31 5.80
C TRP A 368 3.95 -19.90 5.35
N TRP A 369 4.02 -19.64 4.05
CA TRP A 369 3.67 -18.31 3.52
C TRP A 369 2.16 -18.06 3.54
N CYS A 370 1.33 -19.06 3.26
CA CYS A 370 -0.11 -18.95 3.46
C CYS A 370 -0.47 -18.70 4.94
N LEU A 371 0.16 -19.44 5.85
CA LEU A 371 -0.04 -19.24 7.30
C LEU A 371 0.38 -17.83 7.74
N ASN A 372 1.50 -17.33 7.21
CA ASN A 372 1.97 -15.97 7.44
C ASN A 372 0.93 -14.92 6.95
N GLN A 373 0.32 -15.15 5.79
CA GLN A 373 -0.72 -14.23 5.29
C GLN A 373 -1.99 -14.21 6.15
N VAL A 374 -2.36 -15.34 6.74
CA VAL A 374 -3.43 -15.39 7.75
C VAL A 374 -3.08 -14.51 8.95
N ALA A 375 -1.85 -14.63 9.46
CA ALA A 375 -1.37 -13.84 10.58
C ALA A 375 -1.33 -12.33 10.26
N ILE A 376 -0.77 -11.95 9.10
CA ILE A 376 -0.74 -10.56 8.62
C ILE A 376 -2.15 -9.98 8.48
N ALA A 377 -3.07 -10.71 7.87
CA ALA A 377 -4.46 -10.27 7.69
C ALA A 377 -5.16 -10.08 9.04
N THR A 378 -4.85 -10.94 10.02
CA THR A 378 -5.38 -10.83 11.40
C THR A 378 -4.89 -9.54 12.06
N PHE A 379 -3.61 -9.22 11.97
CA PHE A 379 -3.07 -7.98 12.51
C PHE A 379 -3.64 -6.75 11.80
N LEU A 380 -3.64 -6.73 10.47
CA LEU A 380 -4.13 -5.59 9.68
C LEU A 380 -5.61 -5.29 9.92
N GLY A 381 -6.45 -6.34 9.98
CA GLY A 381 -7.86 -6.19 10.29
C GLY A 381 -8.09 -5.57 11.68
N ALA A 382 -7.33 -6.00 12.67
CA ALA A 382 -7.39 -5.44 14.02
C ALA A 382 -6.82 -4.02 14.09
N ALA A 383 -5.70 -3.74 13.43
CA ALA A 383 -5.04 -2.43 13.43
C ALA A 383 -5.92 -1.32 12.85
N THR A 384 -6.70 -1.61 11.81
CA THR A 384 -7.65 -0.65 11.23
C THR A 384 -8.74 -0.25 12.21
N ALA A 385 -9.26 -1.19 13.01
CA ALA A 385 -10.26 -0.94 14.04
C ALA A 385 -9.69 -0.30 15.32
N MET A 386 -8.41 -0.51 15.59
CA MET A 386 -7.71 0.02 16.76
C MET A 386 -7.45 1.54 16.66
N SER A 387 -7.10 2.03 15.48
CA SER A 387 -6.74 3.44 15.26
C SER A 387 -7.81 4.44 15.73
N PRO A 388 -9.11 4.31 15.39
CA PRO A 388 -10.13 5.25 15.85
C PRO A 388 -10.41 5.19 17.35
N GLN A 389 -10.03 4.08 18.02
CA GLN A 389 -10.26 3.89 19.46
C GLN A 389 -9.12 4.45 20.31
N LEU A 390 -7.89 4.46 19.80
CA LEU A 390 -6.70 4.88 20.54
C LEU A 390 -6.33 6.35 20.37
N LEU A 391 -6.73 6.95 19.25
CA LEU A 391 -6.33 8.32 18.91
C LEU A 391 -7.38 9.35 19.36
N PRO A 392 -6.96 10.57 19.78
CA PRO A 392 -7.88 11.60 20.25
C PRO A 392 -8.78 12.07 19.09
N ARG A 393 -10.12 12.04 19.31
CA ARG A 393 -11.12 12.35 18.28
C ARG A 393 -10.98 13.76 17.72
N GLU A 394 -10.66 14.73 18.57
CA GLU A 394 -10.52 16.14 18.20
C GLU A 394 -9.34 16.40 17.25
N ARG A 395 -8.28 15.59 17.35
CA ARG A 395 -7.06 15.71 16.55
C ARG A 395 -6.74 14.43 15.76
N TYR A 396 -7.78 13.64 15.47
CA TYR A 396 -7.63 12.31 14.84
C TYR A 396 -6.81 12.37 13.55
N GLY A 397 -7.12 13.31 12.64
CA GLY A 397 -6.39 13.46 11.39
C GLY A 397 -4.90 13.79 11.58
N GLN A 398 -4.57 14.60 12.61
CA GLN A 398 -3.19 14.94 12.96
C GLN A 398 -2.41 13.68 13.38
N PHE A 399 -2.97 12.86 14.27
CA PHE A 399 -2.29 11.67 14.78
C PHE A 399 -2.23 10.54 13.76
N VAL A 400 -3.25 10.36 12.92
CA VAL A 400 -3.21 9.41 11.80
C VAL A 400 -2.11 9.81 10.81
N SER A 401 -1.99 11.09 10.46
CA SER A 401 -0.93 11.55 9.56
C SER A 401 0.47 11.39 10.18
N ALA A 402 0.63 11.65 11.48
CA ALA A 402 1.88 11.40 12.19
C ALA A 402 2.26 9.92 12.17
N ASN A 403 1.29 9.02 12.38
CA ASN A 403 1.50 7.58 12.30
C ASN A 403 1.95 7.13 10.90
N LEU A 404 1.33 7.67 9.85
CA LEU A 404 1.73 7.39 8.46
C LEU A 404 3.14 7.89 8.16
N ILE A 405 3.52 9.06 8.67
CA ILE A 405 4.89 9.60 8.55
C ILE A 405 5.90 8.61 9.12
N PHE A 406 5.66 8.09 10.33
CA PHE A 406 6.56 7.11 10.96
C PHE A 406 6.64 5.80 10.16
N GLY A 407 5.54 5.28 9.66
CA GLY A 407 5.52 4.13 8.77
C GLY A 407 6.36 4.36 7.52
N MET A 408 6.20 5.52 6.87
CA MET A 408 6.98 5.88 5.67
C MET A 408 8.47 6.03 5.95
N VAL A 409 8.87 6.56 7.10
CA VAL A 409 10.28 6.61 7.51
C VAL A 409 10.86 5.19 7.59
N GLY A 410 10.11 4.23 8.15
CA GLY A 410 10.50 2.82 8.15
C GLY A 410 10.72 2.26 6.74
N LEU A 411 9.79 2.55 5.83
CA LEU A 411 9.87 2.13 4.42
C LEU A 411 10.99 2.82 3.62
N VAL A 412 11.46 3.99 4.05
CA VAL A 412 12.61 4.68 3.42
C VAL A 412 13.94 4.12 3.91
N ILE A 413 14.06 3.87 5.22
CA ILE A 413 15.32 3.45 5.85
C ILE A 413 15.56 1.95 5.68
N ALA A 414 14.54 1.10 5.83
CA ALA A 414 14.72 -0.34 5.87
C ALA A 414 15.25 -0.95 4.56
N PRO A 415 14.86 -0.54 3.34
CA PRO A 415 15.29 -1.21 2.13
C PRO A 415 16.81 -1.24 1.88
N PRO A 416 17.56 -0.12 1.96
CA PRO A 416 19.00 -0.17 1.77
C PRO A 416 19.70 -0.90 2.92
N VAL A 417 19.20 -0.81 4.15
CA VAL A 417 19.75 -1.54 5.30
C VAL A 417 19.58 -3.04 5.11
N VAL A 418 18.37 -3.49 4.76
CA VAL A 418 18.09 -4.91 4.49
C VAL A 418 18.90 -5.40 3.30
N GLY A 419 18.97 -4.63 2.20
CA GLY A 419 19.77 -4.98 1.03
C GLY A 419 21.25 -5.15 1.37
N GLY A 420 21.81 -4.23 2.18
CA GLY A 420 23.21 -4.31 2.66
C GLY A 420 23.44 -5.51 3.58
N LEU A 421 22.51 -5.80 4.50
CA LEU A 421 22.58 -6.97 5.38
C LEU A 421 22.51 -8.30 4.60
N LEU A 422 21.61 -8.41 3.62
CA LEU A 422 21.51 -9.58 2.76
C LEU A 422 22.78 -9.78 1.91
N GLN A 423 23.37 -8.69 1.44
CA GLN A 423 24.65 -8.74 0.73
C GLN A 423 25.80 -9.20 1.63
N TRP A 424 25.80 -8.80 2.89
CA TRP A 424 26.82 -9.22 3.87
C TRP A 424 26.66 -10.68 4.28
N VAL A 425 25.42 -11.15 4.54
CA VAL A 425 25.13 -12.55 4.93
C VAL A 425 25.24 -13.50 3.74
N ALA A 426 25.06 -13.01 2.51
CA ALA A 426 25.05 -13.79 1.27
C ALA A 426 24.01 -14.95 1.25
N ASP A 427 22.88 -14.76 1.90
CA ASP A 427 21.77 -15.74 1.95
C ASP A 427 20.41 -15.01 2.00
N TYR A 428 19.58 -15.21 0.95
CA TYR A 428 18.26 -14.59 0.85
C TYR A 428 17.23 -15.18 1.80
N ARG A 429 17.45 -16.33 2.41
CA ARG A 429 16.60 -16.90 3.46
C ARG A 429 16.49 -15.94 4.65
N TYR A 430 17.56 -15.21 4.96
CA TYR A 430 17.59 -14.21 6.03
C TYR A 430 16.59 -13.06 5.83
N ALA A 431 16.00 -12.89 4.63
CA ALA A 431 14.87 -11.98 4.45
C ALA A 431 13.72 -12.30 5.43
N PHE A 432 13.40 -13.57 5.62
CA PHE A 432 12.41 -14.00 6.61
C PHE A 432 12.85 -13.73 8.05
N ALA A 433 14.12 -13.95 8.38
CA ALA A 433 14.65 -13.66 9.71
C ALA A 433 14.55 -12.15 10.01
N PHE A 434 14.91 -11.30 9.06
CA PHE A 434 14.78 -9.84 9.22
C PHE A 434 13.31 -9.40 9.36
N CYS A 435 12.38 -9.98 8.60
CA CYS A 435 10.94 -9.79 8.81
C CYS A 435 10.56 -10.18 10.24
N GLY A 436 11.00 -11.35 10.72
CA GLY A 436 10.70 -11.86 12.06
C GLY A 436 11.23 -10.96 13.17
N VAL A 437 12.48 -10.49 13.06
CA VAL A 437 13.10 -9.58 14.05
C VAL A 437 12.36 -8.25 14.09
N LEU A 438 12.12 -7.61 12.94
CA LEU A 438 11.41 -6.32 12.88
C LEU A 438 9.97 -6.45 13.38
N THR A 439 9.28 -7.56 13.04
CA THR A 439 7.93 -7.83 13.57
C THR A 439 7.96 -8.07 15.08
N SER A 440 9.01 -8.71 15.61
CA SER A 440 9.18 -8.90 17.06
C SER A 440 9.41 -7.57 17.78
N LEU A 441 10.14 -6.63 17.19
CA LEU A 441 10.27 -5.28 17.71
C LEU A 441 8.93 -4.53 17.68
N SER A 442 8.15 -4.70 16.60
CA SER A 442 6.78 -4.17 16.54
C SER A 442 5.87 -4.79 17.62
N LEU A 443 5.97 -6.09 17.85
CA LEU A 443 5.24 -6.79 18.91
C LEU A 443 5.62 -6.25 20.30
N ALA A 444 6.90 -6.04 20.56
CA ALA A 444 7.37 -5.45 21.83
C ALA A 444 6.77 -4.05 22.05
N ALA A 445 6.80 -3.19 21.02
CA ALA A 445 6.15 -1.88 21.07
C ALA A 445 4.64 -1.99 21.30
N LEU A 446 3.97 -2.97 20.66
CA LEU A 446 2.53 -3.21 20.80
C LEU A 446 2.18 -3.72 22.22
N LEU A 447 3.01 -4.57 22.82
CA LEU A 447 2.84 -5.03 24.21
C LEU A 447 3.00 -3.87 25.20
N LEU A 448 3.98 -3.00 25.00
CA LEU A 448 4.14 -1.77 25.78
C LEU A 448 2.92 -0.84 25.63
N LEU A 449 2.43 -0.68 24.41
CA LEU A 449 1.21 0.08 24.12
C LEU A 449 0.00 -0.54 24.82
N GLN A 450 -0.15 -1.87 24.80
CA GLN A 450 -1.22 -2.59 25.48
C GLN A 450 -1.15 -2.39 27.00
N ALA A 451 0.04 -2.47 27.60
CA ALA A 451 0.22 -2.23 29.03
C ALA A 451 -0.19 -0.80 29.42
N GLN A 452 0.22 0.20 28.64
CA GLN A 452 -0.20 1.60 28.84
C GLN A 452 -1.71 1.78 28.66
N TRP A 453 -2.29 1.16 27.63
CA TRP A 453 -3.73 1.18 27.39
C TRP A 453 -4.52 0.57 28.56
N GLN A 454 -4.04 -0.55 29.16
CA GLN A 454 -4.67 -1.15 30.33
C GLN A 454 -4.61 -0.23 31.55
N ARG A 455 -3.48 0.45 31.79
CA ARG A 455 -3.32 1.44 32.87
C ARG A 455 -4.25 2.66 32.69
N LEU A 456 -4.55 3.03 31.46
CA LEU A 456 -5.46 4.13 31.11
C LEU A 456 -6.96 3.72 31.06
N GLY A 457 -7.33 2.59 31.68
CA GLY A 457 -8.71 2.14 31.80
C GLY A 457 -9.11 0.96 30.90
N GLY A 458 -8.31 0.59 29.92
CA GLY A 458 -8.52 -0.59 29.07
C GLY A 458 -9.90 -0.67 28.43
N VAL A 459 -10.49 -1.88 28.38
CA VAL A 459 -11.81 -2.13 27.74
C VAL A 459 -12.95 -1.32 28.35
N LYS A 460 -12.89 -1.03 29.64
CA LYS A 460 -14.03 -0.47 30.39
C LYS A 460 -14.06 1.06 30.48
N GLY A 461 -12.96 1.75 30.22
CA GLY A 461 -12.92 3.19 30.49
C GLY A 461 -11.71 3.90 29.87
N PHE A 462 -11.13 3.38 28.78
CA PHE A 462 -10.00 4.02 28.12
C PHE A 462 -10.39 5.40 27.57
N VAL A 463 -9.61 6.40 27.98
CA VAL A 463 -9.65 7.74 27.44
C VAL A 463 -8.29 8.04 26.84
N PRO A 464 -8.22 8.48 25.56
CA PRO A 464 -6.94 8.86 24.95
C PRO A 464 -6.26 9.93 25.80
N PRO A 465 -4.97 9.79 26.15
CA PRO A 465 -4.26 10.77 26.95
C PRO A 465 -4.16 12.11 26.25
N ASP A 466 -4.21 13.21 27.02
CA ASP A 466 -4.04 14.55 26.46
C ASP A 466 -2.59 14.69 25.92
N PRO A 467 -2.43 14.94 24.61
CA PRO A 467 -1.11 15.08 24.02
C PRO A 467 -0.31 16.28 24.55
N ALA A 468 -0.94 17.27 25.14
CA ALA A 468 -0.28 18.46 25.68
C ALA A 468 0.34 18.21 27.08
N LEU A 469 -0.14 17.22 27.82
CA LEU A 469 0.35 16.90 29.14
C LEU A 469 1.54 15.93 29.09
N PRO A 470 2.61 16.18 29.87
CA PRO A 470 3.65 15.15 30.04
C PRO A 470 3.05 13.93 30.71
N ALA A 471 3.54 12.74 30.36
CA ALA A 471 3.12 11.52 31.05
C ALA A 471 3.24 11.69 32.56
N ALA A 472 2.16 11.45 33.29
CA ALA A 472 2.24 11.42 34.75
C ALA A 472 3.36 10.45 35.15
N ARG A 473 4.33 10.91 35.90
CA ARG A 473 5.39 10.05 36.49
C ARG A 473 4.69 9.05 37.40
N SER A 474 4.54 7.79 36.92
CA SER A 474 4.09 6.65 37.72
C SER A 474 5.26 5.98 38.37
#